data_53a287b583fcae075d2915045efb1881
#
_entry.id   53a287b583fcae075d2915045efb1881
#
_cell.length_a   1.000
_cell.length_b   1.000
_cell.length_c   1.000
_cell.angle_alpha   90.00
_cell.angle_beta   90.00
_cell.angle_gamma   90.00
#
_symmetry.space_group_name_H-M   'P 1'
#
loop_
_entity.id
_entity.type
_entity.pdbx_description
1 polymer ?
#
loop_
_entity_poly.entity_id
_entity_poly.type
_entity_poly.pdbx_seq_one_letter_code
_entity_poly.pdbx_strand_id
1 'polypeptide(L)'
;MKITKTILLSFLLCLSAVAEHHAKHLFILSGQSNMQGHRPDEAFTPAVEKALGKDKVIVVQDALGGQPIHRWWKGWHDPQGKKPAQSGDLYDRLMGKVNPAIKGQKLASVSFVWMQGERDAKMGWGDLYEEALVGLYVQLAKDLGRNPKDMTFAIGRLSDFDMSNKRYPHWTKVRKAQVKVADSSPKFAWIDTDDLNDGKNRRGKDIENDLHYSAEGYETLGKRF
;
A
#
# COMPACT_ATOMS: atom_id res chain seq x y z
N MET A 1 15.30 7.40 55.60
CA MET A 1 14.28 7.85 54.62
C MET A 1 14.89 8.01 53.23
N LYS A 2 15.43 6.93 52.62
CA LYS A 2 16.06 6.92 51.27
C LYS A 2 15.63 5.75 50.35
N ILE A 3 14.62 4.97 50.75
CA ILE A 3 14.24 3.72 50.06
C ILE A 3 13.07 3.96 49.05
N THR A 4 12.33 5.07 49.18
CA THR A 4 11.08 5.28 48.39
C THR A 4 11.29 5.79 46.95
N LYS A 5 12.46 6.37 46.62
CA LYS A 5 12.69 6.91 45.27
C LYS A 5 13.14 5.87 44.22
N THR A 6 13.83 4.81 44.66
CA THR A 6 14.37 3.78 43.74
C THR A 6 13.30 2.83 43.25
N ILE A 7 12.28 2.52 44.05
CA ILE A 7 11.16 1.63 43.67
C ILE A 7 10.24 2.32 42.66
N LEU A 8 10.02 3.63 42.76
CA LEU A 8 9.14 4.37 41.81
C LEU A 8 9.75 4.46 40.41
N LEU A 9 11.07 4.58 40.27
CA LEU A 9 11.77 4.64 39.00
C LEU A 9 11.77 3.27 38.29
N SER A 10 11.90 2.17 39.03
CA SER A 10 11.84 0.81 38.49
C SER A 10 10.43 0.44 37.99
N PHE A 11 9.38 0.95 38.64
CA PHE A 11 8.00 0.70 38.21
C PHE A 11 7.63 1.48 36.96
N LEU A 12 8.15 2.70 36.77
CA LEU A 12 7.93 3.50 35.59
C LEU A 12 8.63 2.91 34.35
N LEU A 13 9.84 2.36 34.51
CA LEU A 13 10.59 1.67 33.45
C LEU A 13 9.91 0.35 33.02
N CYS A 14 9.35 -0.42 33.97
CA CYS A 14 8.58 -1.62 33.63
C CYS A 14 7.29 -1.32 32.89
N LEU A 15 6.57 -0.22 33.22
CA LEU A 15 5.34 0.17 32.53
C LEU A 15 5.60 0.61 31.08
N SER A 16 6.71 1.29 30.82
CA SER A 16 7.07 1.67 29.44
C SER A 16 7.49 0.45 28.61
N ALA A 17 8.25 -0.47 29.14
CA ALA A 17 8.67 -1.70 28.48
C ALA A 17 7.47 -2.64 28.17
N VAL A 18 6.51 -2.77 29.08
CA VAL A 18 5.28 -3.55 28.86
C VAL A 18 4.40 -2.90 27.81
N ALA A 19 4.34 -1.56 27.73
CA ALA A 19 3.56 -0.85 26.72
C ALA A 19 4.14 -1.00 25.30
N GLU A 20 5.46 -1.14 25.13
CA GLU A 20 6.10 -1.41 23.84
C GLU A 20 5.87 -2.86 23.35
N HIS A 21 5.76 -3.81 24.25
CA HIS A 21 5.58 -5.23 23.91
C HIS A 21 4.22 -5.52 23.23
N HIS A 22 3.24 -4.63 23.36
CA HIS A 22 1.88 -4.80 22.82
C HIS A 22 1.57 -3.91 21.61
N ALA A 23 2.52 -3.09 21.16
CA ALA A 23 2.30 -2.23 20.02
C ALA A 23 2.28 -3.05 18.72
N LYS A 24 1.31 -2.76 17.84
CA LYS A 24 1.06 -3.50 16.60
C LYS A 24 1.73 -2.81 15.39
N HIS A 25 2.07 -3.61 14.39
CA HIS A 25 2.50 -3.15 13.08
C HIS A 25 1.30 -3.24 12.13
N LEU A 26 0.84 -2.10 11.62
CA LEU A 26 -0.28 -2.03 10.70
C LEU A 26 0.24 -2.03 9.26
N PHE A 27 -0.28 -2.94 8.44
CA PHE A 27 -0.07 -3.01 7.00
C PHE A 27 -1.39 -2.77 6.29
N ILE A 28 -1.46 -1.72 5.50
CA ILE A 28 -2.64 -1.34 4.70
C ILE A 28 -2.33 -1.62 3.24
N LEU A 29 -3.00 -2.59 2.65
CA LEU A 29 -2.82 -3.00 1.27
C LEU A 29 -4.01 -2.49 0.44
N SER A 30 -3.74 -1.66 -0.58
CA SER A 30 -4.81 -1.13 -1.43
C SER A 30 -4.37 -0.90 -2.87
N GLY A 31 -5.33 -0.75 -3.76
CA GLY A 31 -5.10 -0.56 -5.18
C GLY A 31 -6.19 -1.16 -6.05
N GLN A 32 -5.86 -1.48 -7.32
CA GLN A 32 -6.84 -2.03 -8.25
C GLN A 32 -6.67 -3.55 -8.46
N SER A 33 -6.89 -4.05 -9.68
CA SER A 33 -7.03 -5.49 -9.96
C SER A 33 -5.83 -6.33 -9.55
N ASN A 34 -4.59 -5.85 -9.72
CA ASN A 34 -3.41 -6.62 -9.30
C ASN A 34 -3.28 -6.67 -7.77
N MET A 35 -3.70 -5.63 -7.03
CA MET A 35 -3.85 -5.73 -5.59
C MET A 35 -5.05 -6.60 -5.17
N GLN A 36 -6.16 -6.55 -5.92
CA GLN A 36 -7.33 -7.40 -5.64
C GLN A 36 -7.02 -8.89 -5.90
N GLY A 37 -6.19 -9.20 -6.90
CA GLY A 37 -5.72 -10.55 -7.21
C GLY A 37 -4.66 -11.06 -6.23
N HIS A 38 -3.92 -10.15 -5.59
CA HIS A 38 -3.00 -10.49 -4.51
C HIS A 38 -3.78 -10.94 -3.27
N ARG A 39 -3.44 -12.13 -2.78
CA ARG A 39 -3.99 -12.71 -1.55
C ARG A 39 -2.92 -12.64 -0.48
N PRO A 40 -3.04 -11.73 0.50
CA PRO A 40 -1.98 -11.53 1.49
C PRO A 40 -1.62 -12.80 2.25
N ASP A 41 -2.61 -13.66 2.52
CA ASP A 41 -2.44 -14.90 3.29
C ASP A 41 -1.56 -15.95 2.57
N GLU A 42 -1.34 -15.83 1.25
CA GLU A 42 -0.50 -16.78 0.51
C GLU A 42 1.00 -16.57 0.76
N ALA A 43 1.45 -15.31 0.93
CA ALA A 43 2.88 -15.03 1.11
C ALA A 43 3.16 -13.81 2.01
N PHE A 44 2.45 -12.69 1.83
CA PHE A 44 2.72 -11.44 2.55
C PHE A 44 2.49 -11.58 4.07
N THR A 45 1.29 -11.97 4.47
CA THR A 45 0.93 -12.11 5.90
C THR A 45 1.85 -13.08 6.62
N PRO A 46 2.11 -14.32 6.10
CA PRO A 46 3.06 -15.23 6.74
C PRO A 46 4.47 -14.65 6.89
N ALA A 47 4.95 -13.87 5.91
CA ALA A 47 6.28 -13.28 5.96
C ALA A 47 6.40 -12.21 7.07
N VAL A 48 5.44 -11.27 7.15
CA VAL A 48 5.45 -10.22 8.18
C VAL A 48 5.18 -10.78 9.57
N GLU A 49 4.32 -11.79 9.71
CA GLU A 49 4.07 -12.49 10.97
C GLU A 49 5.32 -13.24 11.46
N LYS A 50 6.06 -13.88 10.54
CA LYS A 50 7.34 -14.54 10.88
C LYS A 50 8.39 -13.52 11.35
N ALA A 51 8.44 -12.36 10.73
CA ALA A 51 9.43 -11.32 11.05
C ALA A 51 9.14 -10.57 12.34
N LEU A 52 7.87 -10.30 12.63
CA LEU A 52 7.46 -9.36 13.69
C LEU A 52 6.73 -10.03 14.85
N GLY A 53 6.25 -11.25 14.67
CA GLY A 53 5.39 -11.98 15.58
C GLY A 53 3.90 -11.85 15.18
N LYS A 54 3.20 -12.97 15.11
CA LYS A 54 1.81 -13.06 14.67
C LYS A 54 0.85 -12.16 15.45
N ASP A 55 1.03 -12.09 16.75
CA ASP A 55 0.26 -11.28 17.67
C ASP A 55 0.54 -9.77 17.56
N LYS A 56 1.58 -9.37 16.82
CA LYS A 56 1.98 -7.96 16.61
C LYS A 56 1.60 -7.41 15.24
N VAL A 57 0.98 -8.19 14.38
CA VAL A 57 0.68 -7.80 13.00
C VAL A 57 -0.81 -7.56 12.81
N ILE A 58 -1.15 -6.50 12.11
CA ILE A 58 -2.49 -6.20 11.59
C ILE A 58 -2.34 -5.97 10.08
N VAL A 59 -2.99 -6.82 9.29
CA VAL A 59 -3.04 -6.67 7.82
C VAL A 59 -4.47 -6.33 7.42
N VAL A 60 -4.64 -5.22 6.71
CA VAL A 60 -5.95 -4.81 6.16
C VAL A 60 -5.80 -4.64 4.66
N GLN A 61 -6.62 -5.36 3.89
CA GLN A 61 -6.67 -5.21 2.44
C GLN A 61 -8.04 -4.72 1.99
N ASP A 62 -8.04 -3.72 1.10
CA ASP A 62 -9.19 -3.31 0.31
C ASP A 62 -8.77 -2.84 -1.07
N ALA A 63 -9.24 -3.48 -2.13
CA ALA A 63 -8.92 -3.18 -3.50
C ALA A 63 -10.13 -3.37 -4.42
N LEU A 64 -10.15 -2.66 -5.56
CA LEU A 64 -11.19 -2.81 -6.57
C LEU A 64 -10.61 -2.68 -7.98
N GLY A 65 -10.80 -3.71 -8.81
CA GLY A 65 -10.26 -3.77 -10.16
C GLY A 65 -10.74 -2.64 -11.07
N GLY A 66 -9.86 -2.19 -11.97
CA GLY A 66 -10.18 -1.25 -13.03
C GLY A 66 -10.45 0.19 -12.59
N GLN A 67 -10.06 0.58 -11.38
CA GLN A 67 -10.37 1.90 -10.82
C GLN A 67 -9.19 2.86 -10.88
N PRO A 68 -9.41 4.14 -11.22
CA PRO A 68 -8.38 5.18 -11.19
C PRO A 68 -8.13 5.71 -9.78
N ILE A 69 -6.96 6.33 -9.57
CA ILE A 69 -6.50 6.78 -8.26
C ILE A 69 -7.42 7.80 -7.58
N HIS A 70 -8.18 8.60 -8.35
CA HIS A 70 -9.13 9.56 -7.77
C HIS A 70 -10.24 8.92 -6.92
N ARG A 71 -10.51 7.60 -7.10
CA ARG A 71 -11.42 6.86 -6.22
C ARG A 71 -10.88 6.72 -4.79
N TRP A 72 -9.56 6.91 -4.60
CA TRP A 72 -8.91 6.91 -3.28
C TRP A 72 -8.47 8.32 -2.85
N TRP A 73 -7.88 9.14 -3.75
CA TRP A 73 -7.45 10.46 -3.36
C TRP A 73 -8.54 11.51 -3.54
N LYS A 74 -9.02 12.08 -2.43
CA LYS A 74 -10.11 13.07 -2.40
C LYS A 74 -9.75 14.42 -3.00
N GLY A 75 -8.46 14.73 -3.09
CA GLY A 75 -7.93 16.00 -3.64
C GLY A 75 -7.78 16.00 -5.16
N TRP A 76 -8.07 14.90 -5.86
CA TRP A 76 -7.84 14.78 -7.29
C TRP A 76 -8.80 15.63 -8.13
N HIS A 77 -8.26 16.26 -9.17
CA HIS A 77 -9.00 16.98 -10.22
C HIS A 77 -8.45 16.56 -11.58
N ASP A 78 -9.29 16.59 -12.62
CA ASP A 78 -8.86 16.34 -13.98
C ASP A 78 -7.98 17.50 -14.52
N PRO A 79 -7.39 17.38 -15.73
CA PRO A 79 -6.58 18.45 -16.32
C PRO A 79 -7.31 19.78 -16.52
N GLN A 80 -8.64 19.78 -16.49
CA GLN A 80 -9.50 20.96 -16.59
C GLN A 80 -9.91 21.50 -15.19
N GLY A 81 -9.40 20.92 -14.11
CA GLY A 81 -9.71 21.33 -12.73
C GLY A 81 -11.05 20.81 -12.21
N LYS A 82 -11.72 19.89 -12.94
CA LYS A 82 -13.00 19.33 -12.51
C LYS A 82 -12.81 18.13 -11.61
N LYS A 83 -13.53 18.12 -10.49
CA LYS A 83 -13.56 16.97 -9.58
C LYS A 83 -14.54 15.91 -10.10
N PRO A 84 -14.15 14.62 -10.18
CA PRO A 84 -15.05 13.54 -10.53
C PRO A 84 -16.19 13.37 -9.51
N ALA A 85 -17.36 12.92 -9.98
CA ALA A 85 -18.50 12.63 -9.09
C ALA A 85 -18.17 11.54 -8.05
N GLN A 86 -17.41 10.52 -8.46
CA GLN A 86 -16.88 9.49 -7.55
C GLN A 86 -15.42 9.83 -7.22
N SER A 87 -15.19 10.43 -6.07
CA SER A 87 -13.85 10.82 -5.61
C SER A 87 -13.70 10.47 -4.13
N GLY A 88 -12.72 9.61 -3.82
CA GLY A 88 -12.41 9.21 -2.45
C GLY A 88 -13.35 8.16 -1.84
N ASP A 89 -14.32 7.64 -2.58
CA ASP A 89 -15.29 6.66 -2.07
C ASP A 89 -14.64 5.29 -1.77
N LEU A 90 -13.65 4.86 -2.54
CA LEU A 90 -12.87 3.66 -2.24
C LEU A 90 -11.89 3.87 -1.08
N TYR A 91 -11.44 5.09 -0.87
CA TYR A 91 -10.69 5.44 0.34
C TYR A 91 -11.58 5.32 1.59
N ASP A 92 -12.80 5.84 1.55
CA ASP A 92 -13.74 5.73 2.67
C ASP A 92 -14.08 4.27 2.97
N ARG A 93 -14.21 3.44 1.93
CA ARG A 93 -14.39 1.99 2.07
C ARG A 93 -13.17 1.31 2.73
N LEU A 94 -11.96 1.68 2.32
CA LEU A 94 -10.71 1.21 2.93
C LEU A 94 -10.65 1.59 4.41
N MET A 95 -10.89 2.86 4.73
CA MET A 95 -10.86 3.36 6.13
C MET A 95 -11.96 2.74 6.98
N GLY A 96 -13.10 2.39 6.39
CA GLY A 96 -14.15 1.61 7.04
C GLY A 96 -13.70 0.21 7.51
N LYS A 97 -12.63 -0.35 6.91
CA LYS A 97 -11.99 -1.58 7.37
C LYS A 97 -10.81 -1.31 8.32
N VAL A 98 -10.02 -0.29 8.03
CA VAL A 98 -8.83 0.07 8.82
C VAL A 98 -9.23 0.51 10.23
N ASN A 99 -10.17 1.45 10.35
CA ASN A 99 -10.54 2.03 11.64
C ASN A 99 -11.02 0.99 12.68
N PRO A 100 -11.89 0.03 12.35
CA PRO A 100 -12.26 -1.04 13.29
C PRO A 100 -11.08 -1.93 13.65
N ALA A 101 -10.19 -2.25 12.69
CA ALA A 101 -9.05 -3.14 12.92
C ALA A 101 -8.02 -2.55 13.90
N ILE A 102 -7.87 -1.21 13.93
CA ILE A 102 -6.92 -0.52 14.82
C ILE A 102 -7.57 0.04 16.09
N LYS A 103 -8.89 -0.12 16.26
CA LYS A 103 -9.60 0.43 17.43
C LYS A 103 -9.02 -0.13 18.73
N GLY A 104 -8.56 0.77 19.60
CA GLY A 104 -7.94 0.40 20.89
C GLY A 104 -6.53 -0.17 20.78
N GLN A 105 -5.92 -0.21 19.58
CA GLN A 105 -4.56 -0.70 19.38
C GLN A 105 -3.55 0.44 19.44
N LYS A 106 -2.44 0.22 20.13
CA LYS A 106 -1.25 1.06 20.01
C LYS A 106 -0.49 0.60 18.76
N LEU A 107 -0.17 1.50 17.85
CA LEU A 107 0.56 1.18 16.64
C LEU A 107 2.05 1.55 16.77
N ALA A 108 2.92 0.56 16.62
CA ALA A 108 4.37 0.73 16.54
C ALA A 108 4.79 1.31 15.19
N SER A 109 4.20 0.82 14.11
CA SER A 109 4.46 1.31 12.75
C SER A 109 3.21 1.22 11.88
N VAL A 110 3.22 1.99 10.78
CA VAL A 110 2.23 1.93 9.72
C VAL A 110 2.95 1.82 8.39
N SER A 111 2.57 0.83 7.59
CA SER A 111 3.06 0.58 6.24
C SER A 111 1.90 0.65 5.25
N PHE A 112 2.03 1.47 4.23
CA PHE A 112 1.08 1.50 3.12
C PHE A 112 1.67 0.72 1.94
N VAL A 113 0.92 -0.22 1.40
CA VAL A 113 1.28 -1.06 0.25
C VAL A 113 0.29 -0.78 -0.87
N TRP A 114 0.80 -0.33 -2.00
CA TRP A 114 -0.02 0.17 -3.11
C TRP A 114 0.30 -0.54 -4.42
N MET A 115 -0.73 -1.05 -5.10
CA MET A 115 -0.61 -1.60 -6.44
C MET A 115 -1.78 -1.13 -7.31
N GLN A 116 -1.55 -0.09 -8.10
CA GLN A 116 -2.53 0.54 -8.98
C GLN A 116 -1.80 1.45 -9.97
N GLY A 117 -2.44 1.89 -11.04
CA GLY A 117 -1.92 2.84 -12.01
C GLY A 117 -2.38 2.53 -13.43
N GLU A 118 -2.81 1.30 -13.69
CA GLU A 118 -3.20 0.81 -15.02
C GLU A 118 -4.37 1.63 -15.59
N ARG A 119 -5.37 1.95 -14.74
CA ARG A 119 -6.51 2.75 -15.21
C ARG A 119 -6.09 4.19 -15.51
N ASP A 120 -5.25 4.80 -14.70
CA ASP A 120 -4.75 6.16 -14.93
C ASP A 120 -3.88 6.23 -16.18
N ALA A 121 -3.04 5.21 -16.41
CA ALA A 121 -2.28 5.05 -17.63
C ALA A 121 -3.19 4.95 -18.86
N LYS A 122 -4.28 4.18 -18.77
CA LYS A 122 -5.27 4.01 -19.85
C LYS A 122 -6.04 5.30 -20.16
N MET A 123 -6.36 6.09 -19.13
CA MET A 123 -7.10 7.34 -19.25
C MET A 123 -6.23 8.53 -19.66
N GLY A 124 -4.91 8.37 -19.81
CA GLY A 124 -4.00 9.45 -20.15
C GLY A 124 -3.72 10.42 -18.97
N TRP A 125 -3.88 9.97 -17.73
CA TRP A 125 -3.71 10.79 -16.52
C TRP A 125 -2.35 10.63 -15.85
N GLY A 126 -1.37 10.05 -16.55
CA GLY A 126 -0.03 9.82 -16.01
C GLY A 126 0.69 11.09 -15.55
N ASP A 127 0.38 12.26 -16.11
CA ASP A 127 0.96 13.54 -15.70
C ASP A 127 0.46 14.02 -14.32
N LEU A 128 -0.71 13.54 -13.89
CA LEU A 128 -1.31 13.84 -12.58
C LEU A 128 -0.98 12.76 -11.54
N TYR A 129 -0.40 11.63 -11.96
CA TYR A 129 -0.31 10.45 -11.13
C TYR A 129 0.67 10.61 -9.95
N GLU A 130 1.79 11.31 -10.16
CA GLU A 130 2.78 11.57 -9.11
C GLU A 130 2.15 12.35 -7.95
N GLU A 131 1.49 13.48 -8.27
CA GLU A 131 0.80 14.31 -7.28
C GLU A 131 -0.30 13.52 -6.55
N ALA A 132 -1.09 12.74 -7.31
CA ALA A 132 -2.17 11.93 -6.76
C ALA A 132 -1.66 10.86 -5.79
N LEU A 133 -0.54 10.20 -6.12
CA LEU A 133 0.06 9.17 -5.30
C LEU A 133 0.62 9.73 -3.98
N VAL A 134 1.31 10.86 -4.05
CA VAL A 134 1.78 11.59 -2.86
C VAL A 134 0.60 12.11 -2.03
N GLY A 135 -0.40 12.70 -2.68
CA GLY A 135 -1.60 13.23 -2.02
C GLY A 135 -2.40 12.16 -1.28
N LEU A 136 -2.55 10.97 -1.88
CA LEU A 136 -3.18 9.83 -1.23
C LEU A 136 -2.41 9.38 0.01
N TYR A 137 -1.08 9.28 -0.09
CA TYR A 137 -0.24 8.89 1.04
C TYR A 137 -0.32 9.89 2.20
N VAL A 138 -0.26 11.19 1.90
CA VAL A 138 -0.40 12.26 2.90
C VAL A 138 -1.79 12.28 3.53
N GLN A 139 -2.85 12.07 2.73
CA GLN A 139 -4.22 11.93 3.21
C GLN A 139 -4.34 10.79 4.22
N LEU A 140 -3.78 9.61 3.89
CA LEU A 140 -3.80 8.45 4.78
C LEU A 140 -3.04 8.72 6.09
N ALA A 141 -1.85 9.30 6.01
CA ALA A 141 -1.06 9.65 7.20
C ALA A 141 -1.83 10.62 8.12
N LYS A 142 -2.46 11.65 7.55
CA LYS A 142 -3.27 12.61 8.29
C LYS A 142 -4.44 11.95 9.03
N ASP A 143 -5.19 11.09 8.33
CA ASP A 143 -6.39 10.44 8.90
C ASP A 143 -6.02 9.39 9.97
N LEU A 144 -4.81 8.83 9.91
CA LEU A 144 -4.25 7.96 10.95
C LEU A 144 -3.56 8.72 12.09
N GLY A 145 -3.53 10.06 12.05
CA GLY A 145 -2.84 10.90 13.04
C GLY A 145 -1.33 10.67 13.06
N ARG A 146 -0.72 10.36 11.90
CA ARG A 146 0.71 10.07 11.75
C ARG A 146 1.43 11.18 10.98
N ASN A 147 2.69 11.40 11.32
CA ASN A 147 3.56 12.16 10.43
C ASN A 147 3.88 11.29 9.20
N PRO A 148 3.73 11.80 7.97
CA PRO A 148 4.08 11.05 6.77
C PRO A 148 5.53 10.51 6.78
N LYS A 149 6.47 11.23 7.43
CA LYS A 149 7.86 10.79 7.57
C LYS A 149 8.05 9.55 8.44
N ASP A 150 7.04 9.19 9.25
CA ASP A 150 7.12 8.04 10.16
C ASP A 150 6.47 6.77 9.60
N MET A 151 5.81 6.88 8.46
CA MET A 151 5.22 5.73 7.77
C MET A 151 6.13 5.21 6.67
N THR A 152 5.96 3.95 6.29
CA THR A 152 6.61 3.35 5.12
C THR A 152 5.63 3.23 3.95
N PHE A 153 6.15 3.25 2.73
CA PHE A 153 5.37 3.14 1.52
C PHE A 153 6.02 2.17 0.54
N ALA A 154 5.37 1.03 0.28
CA ALA A 154 5.77 0.07 -0.74
C ALA A 154 4.85 0.21 -1.96
N ILE A 155 5.42 0.50 -3.11
CA ILE A 155 4.70 0.78 -4.36
C ILE A 155 5.00 -0.35 -5.34
N GLY A 156 4.01 -1.17 -5.71
CA GLY A 156 4.12 -2.06 -6.86
C GLY A 156 4.18 -1.23 -8.13
N ARG A 157 5.34 -1.22 -8.80
CA ARG A 157 5.46 -0.58 -10.10
C ARG A 157 4.63 -1.36 -11.13
N LEU A 158 3.93 -0.69 -12.04
CA LEU A 158 3.27 -1.38 -13.15
C LEU A 158 4.28 -2.27 -13.90
N SER A 159 3.86 -3.45 -14.38
CA SER A 159 4.72 -4.36 -15.15
C SER A 159 5.10 -3.79 -16.52
N ASP A 160 5.90 -4.53 -17.27
CA ASP A 160 6.32 -4.18 -18.62
C ASP A 160 5.25 -4.39 -19.72
N PHE A 161 4.02 -4.72 -19.31
CA PHE A 161 2.88 -5.05 -20.18
C PHE A 161 2.69 -4.16 -21.42
N ASP A 162 2.89 -2.85 -21.32
CA ASP A 162 2.68 -1.93 -22.47
C ASP A 162 3.77 -0.86 -22.56
N MET A 163 5.04 -1.27 -22.60
CA MET A 163 6.17 -0.36 -22.69
C MET A 163 6.16 0.52 -23.96
N SER A 164 5.41 0.13 -24.98
CA SER A 164 5.21 0.91 -26.20
C SER A 164 4.10 1.97 -26.09
N ASN A 165 3.35 2.01 -24.98
CA ASN A 165 2.20 2.90 -24.75
C ASN A 165 1.09 2.80 -25.83
N LYS A 166 0.93 1.64 -26.45
CA LYS A 166 -0.05 1.45 -27.54
C LYS A 166 -1.48 1.27 -27.04
N ARG A 167 -1.66 0.50 -25.97
CA ARG A 167 -2.98 0.21 -25.38
C ARG A 167 -3.31 1.13 -24.20
N TYR A 168 -2.27 1.62 -23.52
CA TYR A 168 -2.33 2.47 -22.34
C TYR A 168 -1.39 3.67 -22.54
N PRO A 169 -1.87 4.80 -23.10
CA PRO A 169 -1.00 5.88 -23.61
C PRO A 169 -0.03 6.48 -22.60
N HIS A 170 -0.31 6.35 -21.29
CA HIS A 170 0.56 6.85 -20.23
C HIS A 170 1.18 5.74 -19.36
N TRP A 171 1.31 4.51 -19.87
CA TRP A 171 1.89 3.39 -19.11
C TRP A 171 3.27 3.70 -18.55
N THR A 172 4.18 4.10 -19.41
CA THR A 172 5.56 4.42 -19.00
C THR A 172 5.64 5.69 -18.15
N LYS A 173 4.72 6.65 -18.28
CA LYS A 173 4.64 7.83 -17.40
C LYS A 173 4.26 7.44 -15.97
N VAL A 174 3.24 6.58 -15.82
CA VAL A 174 2.83 6.09 -14.49
C VAL A 174 3.94 5.29 -13.84
N ARG A 175 4.61 4.37 -14.58
CA ARG A 175 5.79 3.64 -14.07
C ARG A 175 6.88 4.59 -13.55
N LYS A 176 7.22 5.64 -14.31
CA LYS A 176 8.20 6.65 -13.90
C LYS A 176 7.76 7.41 -12.65
N ALA A 177 6.49 7.80 -12.57
CA ALA A 177 5.96 8.49 -11.40
C ALA A 177 6.04 7.60 -10.14
N GLN A 178 5.74 6.32 -10.25
CA GLN A 178 5.86 5.35 -9.15
C GLN A 178 7.29 5.25 -8.60
N VAL A 179 8.27 5.10 -9.50
CA VAL A 179 9.70 5.07 -9.12
C VAL A 179 10.13 6.40 -8.50
N LYS A 180 9.76 7.53 -9.12
CA LYS A 180 10.11 8.87 -8.61
C LYS A 180 9.58 9.11 -7.20
N VAL A 181 8.34 8.71 -6.92
CA VAL A 181 7.77 8.82 -5.56
C VAL A 181 8.51 7.91 -4.60
N ALA A 182 8.82 6.67 -5.00
CA ALA A 182 9.56 5.75 -4.14
C ALA A 182 10.97 6.26 -3.80
N ASP A 183 11.65 6.86 -4.77
CA ASP A 183 13.00 7.42 -4.57
C ASP A 183 13.02 8.72 -3.75
N SER A 184 11.87 9.31 -3.46
CA SER A 184 11.77 10.58 -2.72
C SER A 184 12.00 10.45 -1.21
N SER A 185 12.04 9.24 -0.65
CA SER A 185 12.22 8.99 0.77
C SER A 185 12.93 7.66 1.05
N PRO A 186 13.83 7.58 2.03
CA PRO A 186 14.46 6.32 2.42
C PRO A 186 13.50 5.32 3.08
N LYS A 187 12.28 5.72 3.39
CA LYS A 187 11.20 4.85 3.91
C LYS A 187 10.25 4.36 2.83
N PHE A 188 10.47 4.74 1.59
CA PHE A 188 9.68 4.29 0.46
C PHE A 188 10.48 3.30 -0.38
N ALA A 189 9.78 2.41 -1.04
CA ALA A 189 10.38 1.48 -1.99
C ALA A 189 9.39 1.22 -3.13
N TRP A 190 9.92 0.96 -4.33
CA TRP A 190 9.14 0.37 -5.40
C TRP A 190 9.51 -1.10 -5.57
N ILE A 191 8.55 -1.88 -5.99
CA ILE A 191 8.68 -3.32 -6.21
C ILE A 191 8.64 -3.59 -7.70
N ASP A 192 9.64 -4.30 -8.22
CA ASP A 192 9.66 -4.76 -9.60
C ASP A 192 8.61 -5.85 -9.82
N THR A 193 7.88 -5.74 -10.92
CA THR A 193 6.79 -6.65 -11.28
C THR A 193 6.86 -7.10 -12.74
N ASP A 194 7.97 -6.82 -13.44
CA ASP A 194 8.11 -7.09 -14.88
C ASP A 194 8.13 -8.60 -15.20
N ASP A 195 8.51 -9.43 -14.26
CA ASP A 195 8.58 -10.89 -14.38
C ASP A 195 7.37 -11.63 -13.77
N LEU A 196 6.29 -10.92 -13.42
CA LEU A 196 5.16 -11.51 -12.71
C LEU A 196 3.96 -11.84 -13.61
N ASN A 197 3.97 -11.41 -14.86
CA ASN A 197 2.84 -11.42 -15.78
C ASN A 197 2.92 -12.51 -16.88
N ASP A 198 3.81 -13.49 -16.68
CA ASP A 198 3.98 -14.68 -17.50
C ASP A 198 3.66 -15.96 -16.72
N GLY A 199 3.32 -17.05 -17.41
CA GLY A 199 3.08 -18.36 -16.84
C GLY A 199 1.60 -18.75 -16.80
N LYS A 200 1.12 -19.35 -15.72
CA LYS A 200 -0.29 -19.76 -15.59
C LYS A 200 -1.05 -18.87 -14.63
N ASN A 201 -2.20 -18.36 -15.09
CA ASN A 201 -3.10 -17.65 -14.17
C ASN A 201 -3.80 -18.64 -13.20
N ARG A 202 -4.53 -18.12 -12.21
CA ARG A 202 -5.22 -18.96 -11.20
C ARG A 202 -6.31 -19.89 -11.76
N ARG A 203 -6.67 -19.74 -13.03
CA ARG A 203 -7.62 -20.64 -13.75
C ARG A 203 -6.88 -21.68 -14.59
N GLY A 204 -5.55 -21.76 -14.50
CA GLY A 204 -4.71 -22.68 -15.25
C GLY A 204 -4.46 -22.30 -16.71
N LYS A 205 -4.94 -21.12 -17.16
CA LYS A 205 -4.69 -20.61 -18.52
C LYS A 205 -3.28 -20.04 -18.59
N ASP A 206 -2.56 -20.38 -19.66
CA ASP A 206 -1.27 -19.75 -19.98
C ASP A 206 -1.48 -18.27 -20.34
N ILE A 207 -0.63 -17.44 -19.80
CA ILE A 207 -0.56 -16.00 -20.05
C ILE A 207 0.88 -15.61 -20.39
N GLU A 208 1.03 -14.61 -21.26
CA GLU A 208 2.31 -14.05 -21.68
C GLU A 208 2.16 -12.55 -21.78
N ASN A 209 3.02 -11.82 -21.11
CA ASN A 209 2.96 -10.37 -20.99
C ASN A 209 1.52 -9.86 -20.78
N ASP A 210 0.82 -10.44 -19.80
CA ASP A 210 -0.58 -10.10 -19.50
C ASP A 210 -0.65 -8.86 -18.60
N LEU A 211 -1.79 -8.19 -18.62
CA LEU A 211 -2.09 -7.07 -17.72
C LEU A 211 -2.11 -7.51 -16.24
N HIS A 212 -2.46 -8.77 -16.01
CA HIS A 212 -2.56 -9.37 -14.68
C HIS A 212 -1.47 -10.42 -14.49
N TYR A 213 -1.13 -10.67 -13.23
CA TYR A 213 -0.05 -11.60 -12.90
C TYR A 213 -0.50 -13.06 -12.94
N SER A 214 0.46 -13.95 -13.15
CA SER A 214 0.28 -15.37 -12.98
C SER A 214 -0.01 -15.75 -11.52
N ALA A 215 -0.42 -16.98 -11.28
CA ALA A 215 -0.64 -17.47 -9.92
C ALA A 215 0.64 -17.35 -9.06
N GLU A 216 1.77 -17.79 -9.63
CA GLU A 216 3.10 -17.67 -9.01
C GLU A 216 3.56 -16.20 -8.90
N GLY A 217 3.22 -15.38 -9.91
CA GLY A 217 3.50 -13.94 -9.91
C GLY A 217 2.84 -13.22 -8.73
N TYR A 218 1.59 -13.55 -8.39
CA TYR A 218 0.93 -12.98 -7.20
C TYR A 218 1.57 -13.43 -5.88
N GLU A 219 2.02 -14.68 -5.78
CA GLU A 219 2.74 -15.16 -4.60
C GLU A 219 4.10 -14.44 -4.46
N THR A 220 4.83 -14.30 -5.57
CA THR A 220 6.10 -13.58 -5.63
C THR A 220 5.92 -12.10 -5.29
N LEU A 221 4.85 -11.45 -5.78
CA LEU A 221 4.49 -10.08 -5.40
C LEU A 221 4.35 -9.94 -3.88
N GLY A 222 3.65 -10.87 -3.24
CA GLY A 222 3.49 -10.87 -1.78
C GLY A 222 4.80 -11.02 -1.01
N LYS A 223 5.73 -11.82 -1.53
CA LYS A 223 7.07 -11.98 -0.94
C LYS A 223 7.92 -10.72 -1.10
N ARG A 224 7.76 -9.99 -2.22
CA ARG A 224 8.49 -8.75 -2.50
C ARG A 224 7.97 -7.56 -1.72
N PHE A 225 6.68 -7.49 -1.46
CA PHE A 225 6.09 -6.49 -0.57
C PHE A 225 6.56 -6.67 0.88
#